data_d4cbe8dc565cd086bb6ffbf1d3b3db32
#
_entry.id   d4cbe8dc565cd086bb6ffbf1d3b3db32
#
_cell.length_a   1.000
_cell.length_b   1.000
_cell.length_c   1.000
_cell.angle_alpha   90.00
_cell.angle_beta   90.00
_cell.angle_gamma   90.00
#
_symmetry.space_group_name_H-M   'P 1'
#
loop_
_entity.id
_entity.type
_entity.pdbx_description
1 polymer ?
#
loop_
_entity_poly.entity_id
_entity_poly.type
_entity_poly.pdbx_seq_one_letter_code
_entity_poly.pdbx_strand_id
1 'polypeptide(L)'
;MILLAYTLFTLVGMAWFGRATWRRNGEVFSVWFGLLGRLAPYRLEGEPEDNEVARRPFASGLFAGPWSREELALVTLGTASIMFDGLSQTRLYFDLIGRLDFAPAVVVNTIALVAWFGLVLAIVFAVARRIGVNALGAGLLPVAVGYLIAHYIVTLIFDGQRIVIAINDPLVNGTSFLPYPLSNMSEPWIFLPASIVWTIQLAAVVGGHVVGAWAGHAALAADTRQGARLSTQLPLAVLMVAFTSITLWSLGQAVIEPPTPVAQQSGPAIARATGYETGG
;
A
#
# COMPACT_ATOMS: atom_id res chain seq x y z
N MET A 1 10.68 11.76 -16.06
CA MET A 1 9.66 11.76 -17.12
C MET A 1 8.25 11.51 -16.57
N ILE A 2 8.01 10.45 -15.74
CA ILE A 2 6.67 10.11 -15.21
C ILE A 2 6.06 11.27 -14.38
N LEU A 3 6.84 11.89 -13.49
CA LEU A 3 6.36 13.02 -12.66
C LEU A 3 5.93 14.22 -13.50
N LEU A 4 6.68 14.55 -14.55
CA LEU A 4 6.33 15.63 -15.46
C LEU A 4 5.04 15.32 -16.24
N ALA A 5 4.91 14.07 -16.73
CA ALA A 5 3.70 13.63 -17.43
C ALA A 5 2.47 13.70 -16.49
N TYR A 6 2.61 13.25 -15.25
CA TYR A 6 1.54 13.31 -14.25
C TYR A 6 1.18 14.77 -13.90
N THR A 7 2.18 15.64 -13.72
CA THR A 7 1.94 17.07 -13.45
C THR A 7 1.18 17.72 -14.62
N LEU A 8 1.61 17.47 -15.85
CA LEU A 8 0.94 17.97 -17.05
C LEU A 8 -0.50 17.47 -17.15
N PHE A 9 -0.71 16.16 -16.95
CA PHE A 9 -2.04 15.56 -16.90
C PHE A 9 -2.96 16.22 -15.87
N THR A 10 -2.45 16.49 -14.68
CA THR A 10 -3.20 17.16 -13.61
C THR A 10 -3.50 18.60 -13.95
N LEU A 11 -2.55 19.36 -14.50
CA LEU A 11 -2.76 20.74 -14.93
C LEU A 11 -3.79 20.84 -16.05
N VAL A 12 -3.71 19.98 -17.06
CA VAL A 12 -4.68 19.90 -18.16
C VAL A 12 -6.07 19.55 -17.63
N GLY A 13 -6.17 18.59 -16.71
CA GLY A 13 -7.43 18.22 -16.07
C GLY A 13 -8.05 19.38 -15.30
N MET A 14 -7.25 20.12 -14.53
CA MET A 14 -7.71 21.33 -13.82
C MET A 14 -8.15 22.45 -14.76
N ALA A 15 -7.46 22.62 -15.89
CA ALA A 15 -7.83 23.62 -16.89
C ALA A 15 -9.14 23.28 -17.60
N TRP A 16 -9.38 21.97 -17.87
CA TRP A 16 -10.54 21.52 -18.65
C TRP A 16 -11.82 21.37 -17.80
N PHE A 17 -11.69 20.79 -16.60
CA PHE A 17 -12.82 20.45 -15.73
C PHE A 17 -13.00 21.44 -14.57
N GLY A 18 -12.10 22.39 -14.41
CA GLY A 18 -12.04 23.28 -13.25
C GLY A 18 -11.30 22.61 -12.06
N ARG A 19 -10.54 23.45 -11.33
CA ARG A 19 -9.68 23.00 -10.23
C ARG A 19 -10.42 22.21 -9.13
N ALA A 20 -11.58 22.71 -8.69
CA ALA A 20 -12.34 22.09 -7.62
C ALA A 20 -12.91 20.73 -8.04
N THR A 21 -13.49 20.65 -9.25
CA THR A 21 -14.08 19.42 -9.80
C THR A 21 -13.01 18.37 -10.05
N TRP A 22 -11.88 18.76 -10.65
CA TRP A 22 -10.79 17.85 -10.94
C TRP A 22 -10.18 17.23 -9.67
N ARG A 23 -9.87 18.06 -8.66
CA ARG A 23 -9.33 17.58 -7.38
C ARG A 23 -10.27 16.67 -6.62
N ARG A 24 -11.59 16.89 -6.76
CA ARG A 24 -12.60 16.07 -6.08
C ARG A 24 -12.80 14.72 -6.77
N ASN A 25 -12.68 14.64 -8.10
CA ASN A 25 -13.16 13.47 -8.85
C ASN A 25 -12.10 12.84 -9.78
N GLY A 26 -11.07 13.57 -10.19
CA GLY A 26 -10.13 13.12 -11.22
C GLY A 26 -8.68 13.01 -10.76
N GLU A 27 -8.29 13.74 -9.72
CA GLU A 27 -6.93 13.69 -9.21
C GLU A 27 -6.82 12.60 -8.14
N VAL A 28 -6.13 11.52 -8.47
CA VAL A 28 -6.11 10.27 -7.68
C VAL A 28 -5.60 10.47 -6.26
N PHE A 29 -4.57 11.29 -6.05
CA PHE A 29 -4.03 11.54 -4.71
C PHE A 29 -4.97 12.38 -3.86
N SER A 30 -5.62 13.41 -4.43
CA SER A 30 -6.61 14.20 -3.70
C SER A 30 -7.81 13.35 -3.27
N VAL A 31 -8.29 12.47 -4.14
CA VAL A 31 -9.38 11.55 -3.82
C VAL A 31 -8.94 10.55 -2.76
N TRP A 32 -7.76 9.93 -2.93
CA TRP A 32 -7.21 8.96 -1.99
C TRP A 32 -6.98 9.55 -0.60
N PHE A 33 -6.30 10.70 -0.50
CA PHE A 33 -6.09 11.38 0.77
C PHE A 33 -7.40 11.89 1.39
N GLY A 34 -8.38 12.28 0.57
CA GLY A 34 -9.73 12.58 1.04
C GLY A 34 -10.41 11.39 1.71
N LEU A 35 -10.25 10.18 1.15
CA LEU A 35 -10.76 8.95 1.75
C LEU A 35 -10.01 8.61 3.05
N LEU A 36 -8.68 8.67 3.05
CA LEU A 36 -7.88 8.48 4.28
C LEU A 36 -8.28 9.48 5.37
N GLY A 37 -8.61 10.70 4.98
CA GLY A 37 -9.13 11.75 5.86
C GLY A 37 -10.41 11.35 6.59
N ARG A 38 -11.23 10.39 6.09
CA ARG A 38 -12.41 9.90 6.82
C ARG A 38 -12.07 9.23 8.15
N LEU A 39 -10.86 8.69 8.29
CA LEU A 39 -10.36 8.12 9.55
C LEU A 39 -9.81 9.18 10.51
N ALA A 40 -9.42 10.34 10.01
CA ALA A 40 -8.76 11.36 10.81
C ALA A 40 -9.66 11.89 11.94
N PRO A 41 -9.07 12.20 13.13
CA PRO A 41 -9.79 12.82 14.24
C PRO A 41 -10.00 14.33 14.05
N TYR A 42 -9.80 14.80 12.84
CA TYR A 42 -9.97 16.21 12.45
C TYR A 42 -10.76 16.30 11.16
N ARG A 43 -11.50 17.41 11.01
CA ARG A 43 -12.17 17.78 9.76
C ARG A 43 -12.02 19.27 9.51
N LEU A 44 -12.12 19.69 8.28
CA LEU A 44 -12.25 21.09 7.92
C LEU A 44 -13.73 21.48 7.98
N GLU A 45 -14.05 22.57 8.66
CA GLU A 45 -15.37 23.19 8.75
C GLU A 45 -15.28 24.60 8.21
N GLY A 46 -16.35 25.09 7.58
CA GLY A 46 -16.42 26.42 7.01
C GLY A 46 -16.34 26.45 5.49
N GLU A 47 -16.35 27.65 4.94
CA GLU A 47 -16.18 27.91 3.50
C GLU A 47 -14.69 27.74 3.11
N PRO A 48 -14.37 27.45 1.83
CA PRO A 48 -13.00 27.19 1.38
C PRO A 48 -11.97 28.29 1.71
N GLU A 49 -12.44 29.51 1.93
CA GLU A 49 -11.60 30.67 2.23
C GLU A 49 -11.39 30.87 3.74
N ASP A 50 -12.23 30.24 4.58
CA ASP A 50 -12.25 30.45 6.04
C ASP A 50 -12.39 29.07 6.77
N ASN A 51 -11.61 28.08 6.34
CA ASN A 51 -11.66 26.75 6.88
C ASN A 51 -11.04 26.70 8.29
N GLU A 52 -11.82 26.27 9.26
CA GLU A 52 -11.33 25.93 10.60
C GLU A 52 -11.13 24.43 10.75
N VAL A 53 -10.10 24.05 11.53
CA VAL A 53 -9.84 22.64 11.86
C VAL A 53 -10.65 22.27 13.10
N ALA A 54 -11.72 21.51 12.92
CA ALA A 54 -12.53 21.00 14.01
C ALA A 54 -12.13 19.57 14.39
N ARG A 55 -12.19 19.25 15.69
CA ARG A 55 -12.00 17.89 16.19
C ARG A 55 -13.25 17.05 16.01
N ARG A 56 -13.07 15.77 15.68
CA ARG A 56 -14.13 14.76 15.66
C ARG A 56 -13.61 13.42 16.21
N PRO A 57 -14.49 12.49 16.65
CA PRO A 57 -14.06 11.16 17.02
C PRO A 57 -13.31 10.45 15.88
N PHE A 58 -12.26 9.69 16.22
CA PHE A 58 -11.53 8.87 15.26
C PHE A 58 -12.51 7.99 14.46
N ALA A 59 -12.28 7.88 13.14
CA ALA A 59 -13.09 7.08 12.22
C ALA A 59 -14.57 7.52 12.05
N SER A 60 -15.05 8.58 12.73
CA SER A 60 -16.43 9.05 12.57
C SER A 60 -16.74 9.55 11.14
N GLY A 61 -15.72 9.96 10.39
CA GLY A 61 -15.88 10.35 8.99
C GLY A 61 -16.26 9.20 8.06
N LEU A 62 -16.13 7.95 8.48
CA LEU A 62 -16.61 6.78 7.72
C LEU A 62 -18.14 6.84 7.52
N PHE A 63 -18.86 7.52 8.43
CA PHE A 63 -20.30 7.65 8.45
C PHE A 63 -20.80 9.05 8.06
N ALA A 64 -19.90 9.96 7.68
CA ALA A 64 -20.22 11.37 7.41
C ALA A 64 -21.01 11.59 6.10
N GLY A 65 -21.21 10.56 5.29
CA GLY A 65 -21.98 10.61 4.05
C GLY A 65 -22.03 9.26 3.35
N PRO A 66 -22.84 9.14 2.30
CA PRO A 66 -22.90 7.90 1.52
C PRO A 66 -21.57 7.64 0.81
N TRP A 67 -21.26 6.37 0.63
CA TRP A 67 -20.15 5.91 -0.17
C TRP A 67 -20.58 5.75 -1.63
N SER A 68 -19.77 6.25 -2.55
CA SER A 68 -19.97 6.01 -3.97
C SER A 68 -19.37 4.67 -4.40
N ARG A 69 -19.77 4.16 -5.57
CA ARG A 69 -19.18 2.94 -6.14
C ARG A 69 -17.74 3.16 -6.55
N GLU A 70 -17.43 4.36 -7.01
CA GLU A 70 -16.09 4.78 -7.43
C GLU A 70 -15.14 4.85 -6.22
N GLU A 71 -15.60 5.38 -5.11
CA GLU A 71 -14.84 5.38 -3.85
C GLU A 71 -14.56 3.96 -3.37
N LEU A 72 -15.59 3.09 -3.38
CA LEU A 72 -15.42 1.67 -3.04
C LEU A 72 -14.44 0.98 -3.99
N ALA A 73 -14.52 1.25 -5.30
CA ALA A 73 -13.59 0.69 -6.28
C ALA A 73 -12.16 1.14 -6.00
N LEU A 74 -11.95 2.43 -5.71
CA LEU A 74 -10.61 2.96 -5.43
C LEU A 74 -10.00 2.34 -4.16
N VAL A 75 -10.77 2.23 -3.08
CA VAL A 75 -10.32 1.56 -1.84
C VAL A 75 -10.01 0.07 -2.10
N THR A 76 -10.87 -0.59 -2.89
CA THR A 76 -10.67 -1.99 -3.27
C THR A 76 -9.40 -2.18 -4.09
N LEU A 77 -9.14 -1.32 -5.08
CA LEU A 77 -7.93 -1.37 -5.89
C LEU A 77 -6.67 -1.09 -5.06
N GLY A 78 -6.73 -0.10 -4.16
CA GLY A 78 -5.62 0.16 -3.23
C GLY A 78 -5.31 -1.04 -2.34
N THR A 79 -6.34 -1.68 -1.78
CA THR A 79 -6.18 -2.92 -0.99
C THR A 79 -5.62 -4.06 -1.85
N ALA A 80 -6.19 -4.27 -3.03
CA ALA A 80 -5.78 -5.34 -3.95
C ALA A 80 -4.34 -5.15 -4.44
N SER A 81 -3.88 -3.90 -4.63
CA SER A 81 -2.50 -3.59 -5.01
C SER A 81 -1.50 -4.07 -3.96
N ILE A 82 -1.74 -3.74 -2.69
CA ILE A 82 -0.86 -4.17 -1.59
C ILE A 82 -0.91 -5.70 -1.42
N MET A 83 -2.09 -6.30 -1.55
CA MET A 83 -2.22 -7.77 -1.50
C MET A 83 -1.47 -8.45 -2.65
N PHE A 84 -1.52 -7.87 -3.87
CA PHE A 84 -0.78 -8.41 -5.01
C PHE A 84 0.72 -8.29 -4.83
N ASP A 85 1.18 -7.20 -4.27
CA ASP A 85 2.60 -6.98 -3.98
C ASP A 85 3.15 -8.06 -3.03
N GLY A 86 2.41 -8.36 -1.95
CA GLY A 86 2.73 -9.49 -1.09
C GLY A 86 2.64 -10.85 -1.79
N LEU A 87 1.58 -11.09 -2.58
CA LEU A 87 1.37 -12.32 -3.32
C LEU A 87 2.48 -12.56 -4.35
N SER A 88 2.89 -11.52 -5.07
CA SER A 88 3.91 -11.61 -6.11
C SER A 88 5.30 -12.01 -5.60
N GLN A 89 5.55 -11.85 -4.31
CA GLN A 89 6.79 -12.25 -3.66
C GLN A 89 6.75 -13.69 -3.10
N THR A 90 5.63 -14.38 -3.23
CA THR A 90 5.51 -15.76 -2.73
C THR A 90 6.10 -16.78 -3.70
N ARG A 91 6.58 -17.91 -3.16
CA ARG A 91 7.06 -19.04 -3.96
C ARG A 91 5.96 -19.58 -4.88
N LEU A 92 4.72 -19.62 -4.39
CA LEU A 92 3.58 -20.05 -5.19
C LEU A 92 3.41 -19.20 -6.47
N TYR A 93 3.53 -17.90 -6.36
CA TYR A 93 3.46 -17.01 -7.51
C TYR A 93 4.62 -17.25 -8.48
N PHE A 94 5.84 -17.36 -7.98
CA PHE A 94 7.03 -17.66 -8.80
C PHE A 94 6.88 -18.99 -9.55
N ASP A 95 6.44 -20.03 -8.87
CA ASP A 95 6.26 -21.35 -9.49
C ASP A 95 5.13 -21.35 -10.54
N LEU A 96 4.10 -20.54 -10.34
CA LEU A 96 2.98 -20.41 -11.28
C LEU A 96 3.38 -19.60 -12.52
N ILE A 97 3.95 -18.40 -12.29
CA ILE A 97 4.32 -17.48 -13.36
C ILE A 97 5.56 -17.96 -14.12
N GLY A 98 6.54 -18.55 -13.43
CA GLY A 98 7.76 -19.10 -14.05
C GLY A 98 7.50 -20.26 -15.02
N ARG A 99 6.30 -20.87 -14.97
CA ARG A 99 5.87 -21.90 -15.94
C ARG A 99 5.26 -21.29 -17.22
N LEU A 100 5.00 -19.98 -17.22
CA LEU A 100 4.38 -19.28 -18.35
C LEU A 100 5.46 -18.63 -19.21
N ASP A 101 6.19 -19.45 -19.96
CA ASP A 101 7.36 -19.07 -20.78
C ASP A 101 6.98 -18.56 -22.19
N PHE A 102 5.71 -18.15 -22.39
CA PHE A 102 5.20 -17.75 -23.70
C PHE A 102 5.32 -16.24 -23.98
N ALA A 103 5.66 -15.42 -22.98
CA ALA A 103 5.75 -13.97 -23.12
C ALA A 103 6.79 -13.37 -22.15
N PRO A 104 7.30 -12.15 -22.43
CA PRO A 104 8.18 -11.44 -21.48
C PRO A 104 7.56 -11.32 -20.08
N ALA A 105 8.35 -11.52 -19.04
CA ALA A 105 7.90 -11.51 -17.64
C ALA A 105 7.08 -10.26 -17.27
N VAL A 106 7.43 -9.08 -17.82
CA VAL A 106 6.66 -7.83 -17.62
C VAL A 106 5.22 -7.97 -18.11
N VAL A 107 5.02 -8.58 -19.28
CA VAL A 107 3.67 -8.76 -19.86
C VAL A 107 2.86 -9.73 -19.01
N VAL A 108 3.46 -10.88 -18.63
CA VAL A 108 2.80 -11.89 -17.80
C VAL A 108 2.41 -11.30 -16.44
N ASN A 109 3.32 -10.59 -15.77
CA ASN A 109 3.06 -9.94 -14.49
C ASN A 109 1.98 -8.85 -14.60
N THR A 110 1.96 -8.08 -15.68
CA THR A 110 0.92 -7.07 -15.91
C THR A 110 -0.45 -7.71 -16.09
N ILE A 111 -0.54 -8.80 -16.87
CA ILE A 111 -1.79 -9.55 -17.04
C ILE A 111 -2.25 -10.15 -15.70
N ALA A 112 -1.34 -10.72 -14.92
CA ALA A 112 -1.65 -11.27 -13.60
C ALA A 112 -2.18 -10.18 -12.65
N LEU A 113 -1.56 -8.99 -12.63
CA LEU A 113 -2.03 -7.85 -11.84
C LEU A 113 -3.44 -7.40 -12.25
N VAL A 114 -3.69 -7.24 -13.54
CA VAL A 114 -5.02 -6.82 -14.05
C VAL A 114 -6.08 -7.88 -13.75
N ALA A 115 -5.75 -9.16 -13.92
CA ALA A 115 -6.65 -10.26 -13.58
C ALA A 115 -6.96 -10.30 -12.07
N TRP A 116 -5.95 -10.09 -11.22
CA TRP A 116 -6.12 -9.98 -9.78
C TRP A 116 -7.04 -8.82 -9.40
N PHE A 117 -6.83 -7.63 -9.97
CA PHE A 117 -7.69 -6.46 -9.74
C PHE A 117 -9.14 -6.75 -10.15
N GLY A 118 -9.33 -7.35 -11.33
CA GLY A 118 -10.65 -7.75 -11.80
C GLY A 118 -11.34 -8.74 -10.87
N LEU A 119 -10.61 -9.75 -10.37
CA LEU A 119 -11.11 -10.74 -9.44
C LEU A 119 -11.54 -10.10 -8.11
N VAL A 120 -10.67 -9.29 -7.49
CA VAL A 120 -10.95 -8.67 -6.20
C VAL A 120 -12.13 -7.69 -6.31
N LEU A 121 -12.16 -6.86 -7.37
CA LEU A 121 -13.29 -5.98 -7.65
C LEU A 121 -14.59 -6.78 -7.82
N ALA A 122 -14.57 -7.86 -8.60
CA ALA A 122 -15.76 -8.70 -8.83
C ALA A 122 -16.30 -9.27 -7.52
N ILE A 123 -15.42 -9.78 -6.64
CA ILE A 123 -15.79 -10.31 -5.32
C ILE A 123 -16.39 -9.21 -4.45
N VAL A 124 -15.71 -8.06 -4.32
CA VAL A 124 -16.18 -6.95 -3.47
C VAL A 124 -17.53 -6.43 -3.98
N PHE A 125 -17.70 -6.23 -5.28
CA PHE A 125 -18.98 -5.77 -5.83
C PHE A 125 -20.08 -6.83 -5.79
N ALA A 126 -19.76 -8.12 -5.84
CA ALA A 126 -20.73 -9.19 -5.59
C ALA A 126 -21.25 -9.15 -4.14
N VAL A 127 -20.36 -8.89 -3.18
CA VAL A 127 -20.75 -8.68 -1.77
C VAL A 127 -21.52 -7.36 -1.61
N ALA A 128 -21.09 -6.27 -2.27
CA ALA A 128 -21.76 -4.97 -2.23
C ALA A 128 -23.23 -5.03 -2.70
N ARG A 129 -23.53 -5.88 -3.68
CA ARG A 129 -24.93 -6.10 -4.13
C ARG A 129 -25.81 -6.67 -3.04
N ARG A 130 -25.26 -7.35 -2.03
CA ARG A 130 -26.01 -7.99 -0.94
C ARG A 130 -26.12 -7.13 0.29
N ILE A 131 -25.03 -6.40 0.65
CA ILE A 131 -24.95 -5.69 1.93
C ILE A 131 -24.84 -4.17 1.77
N GLY A 132 -24.76 -3.66 0.54
CA GLY A 132 -24.65 -2.24 0.26
C GLY A 132 -23.19 -1.73 0.17
N VAL A 133 -23.02 -0.62 -0.55
CA VAL A 133 -21.73 0.05 -0.77
C VAL A 133 -21.23 0.71 0.52
N ASN A 134 -22.13 1.27 1.33
CA ASN A 134 -21.80 1.96 2.57
C ASN A 134 -21.09 1.05 3.57
N ALA A 135 -21.60 -0.16 3.78
CA ALA A 135 -21.01 -1.12 4.71
C ALA A 135 -19.61 -1.55 4.28
N LEU A 136 -19.43 -1.79 2.97
CA LEU A 136 -18.12 -2.18 2.44
C LEU A 136 -17.12 -1.02 2.40
N GLY A 137 -17.55 0.17 1.99
CA GLY A 137 -16.68 1.35 1.98
C GLY A 137 -16.16 1.68 3.39
N ALA A 138 -17.06 1.73 4.36
CA ALA A 138 -16.70 1.97 5.76
C ALA A 138 -15.82 0.85 6.34
N GLY A 139 -16.06 -0.41 5.93
CA GLY A 139 -15.31 -1.56 6.42
C GLY A 139 -13.93 -1.72 5.77
N LEU A 140 -13.82 -1.55 4.46
CA LEU A 140 -12.57 -1.79 3.74
C LEU A 140 -11.53 -0.69 3.90
N LEU A 141 -11.93 0.58 4.09
CA LEU A 141 -10.96 1.66 4.22
C LEU A 141 -10.00 1.48 5.41
N PRO A 142 -10.46 1.14 6.64
CA PRO A 142 -9.54 0.87 7.74
C PRO A 142 -8.60 -0.32 7.46
N VAL A 143 -9.10 -1.35 6.77
CA VAL A 143 -8.29 -2.51 6.35
C VAL A 143 -7.21 -2.07 5.36
N ALA A 144 -7.57 -1.27 4.36
CA ALA A 144 -6.61 -0.71 3.40
C ALA A 144 -5.51 0.10 4.10
N VAL A 145 -5.86 0.90 5.10
CA VAL A 145 -4.89 1.68 5.89
C VAL A 145 -4.00 0.78 6.74
N GLY A 146 -4.58 -0.24 7.38
CA GLY A 146 -3.79 -1.23 8.13
C GLY A 146 -2.75 -1.92 7.24
N TYR A 147 -3.14 -2.31 6.02
CA TYR A 147 -2.22 -2.89 5.03
C TYR A 147 -1.17 -1.90 4.55
N LEU A 148 -1.57 -0.65 4.26
CA LEU A 148 -0.67 0.40 3.85
C LEU A 148 0.45 0.61 4.90
N ILE A 149 0.08 0.70 6.17
CA ILE A 149 1.05 0.84 7.26
C ILE A 149 1.94 -0.41 7.35
N ALA A 150 1.35 -1.60 7.40
CA ALA A 150 2.11 -2.84 7.54
C ALA A 150 3.11 -3.06 6.40
N HIS A 151 2.72 -2.72 5.17
CA HIS A 151 3.56 -2.94 3.99
C HIS A 151 4.69 -1.90 3.89
N TYR A 152 4.37 -0.62 4.10
CA TYR A 152 5.32 0.46 3.86
C TYR A 152 6.11 0.92 5.08
N ILE A 153 5.83 0.41 6.29
CA ILE A 153 6.52 0.85 7.51
C ILE A 153 8.03 0.59 7.44
N VAL A 154 8.45 -0.53 6.85
CA VAL A 154 9.87 -0.89 6.68
C VAL A 154 10.53 0.09 5.71
N THR A 155 9.94 0.28 4.55
CA THR A 155 10.41 1.24 3.55
C THR A 155 10.47 2.66 4.11
N LEU A 156 9.46 3.07 4.87
CA LEU A 156 9.43 4.41 5.49
C LEU A 156 10.56 4.57 6.52
N ILE A 157 10.78 3.58 7.38
CA ILE A 157 11.77 3.66 8.46
C ILE A 157 13.21 3.55 7.91
N PHE A 158 13.46 2.65 6.99
CA PHE A 158 14.82 2.38 6.50
C PHE A 158 15.13 3.14 5.21
N ASP A 159 14.34 2.97 4.15
CA ASP A 159 14.61 3.65 2.89
C ASP A 159 14.27 5.14 2.93
N GLY A 160 13.34 5.57 3.79
CA GLY A 160 13.07 6.98 4.04
C GLY A 160 14.31 7.76 4.50
N GLN A 161 15.25 7.11 5.18
CA GLN A 161 16.52 7.72 5.58
C GLN A 161 17.44 8.07 4.38
N ARG A 162 17.23 7.45 3.22
CA ARG A 162 17.97 7.80 1.98
C ARG A 162 17.72 9.23 1.53
N ILE A 163 16.61 9.84 1.95
CA ILE A 163 16.32 11.26 1.74
C ILE A 163 17.36 12.12 2.46
N VAL A 164 17.77 11.74 3.67
CA VAL A 164 18.80 12.44 4.46
C VAL A 164 20.15 12.35 3.74
N ILE A 165 20.49 11.15 3.23
CA ILE A 165 21.72 10.94 2.45
C ILE A 165 21.70 11.80 1.18
N ALA A 166 20.57 11.82 0.45
CA ALA A 166 20.41 12.60 -0.77
C ALA A 166 20.46 14.13 -0.52
N ILE A 167 19.94 14.60 0.63
CA ILE A 167 20.04 16.02 1.01
C ILE A 167 21.47 16.36 1.39
N ASN A 168 22.22 15.43 2.00
CA ASN A 168 23.62 15.68 2.41
C ASN A 168 24.54 15.89 1.21
N ASP A 169 24.36 15.16 0.11
CA ASP A 169 25.12 15.31 -1.14
C ASP A 169 24.21 15.20 -2.37
N PRO A 170 23.38 16.23 -2.65
CA PRO A 170 22.37 16.16 -3.72
C PRO A 170 22.96 16.10 -5.13
N LEU A 171 24.23 16.48 -5.30
CA LEU A 171 24.93 16.47 -6.58
C LEU A 171 25.91 15.31 -6.73
N VAL A 172 26.03 14.47 -5.71
CA VAL A 172 26.95 13.32 -5.68
C VAL A 172 28.39 13.73 -5.99
N ASN A 173 28.81 14.87 -5.43
CA ASN A 173 30.14 15.46 -5.68
C ASN A 173 31.05 15.41 -4.44
N GLY A 174 30.62 14.73 -3.37
CA GLY A 174 31.35 14.62 -2.11
C GLY A 174 31.17 15.81 -1.16
N THR A 175 30.23 16.72 -1.45
CA THR A 175 29.91 17.83 -0.57
C THR A 175 29.04 17.34 0.59
N SER A 176 29.32 17.81 1.81
CA SER A 176 28.57 17.45 3.02
C SER A 176 27.87 18.69 3.55
N PHE A 177 26.54 18.76 3.36
CA PHE A 177 25.73 19.89 3.82
C PHE A 177 25.21 19.73 5.25
N LEU A 178 25.11 18.49 5.73
CA LEU A 178 24.56 18.20 7.06
C LEU A 178 25.67 18.12 8.13
N PRO A 179 25.37 18.48 9.39
CA PRO A 179 26.31 18.34 10.50
C PRO A 179 26.50 16.87 10.89
N TYR A 180 27.62 16.57 11.57
CA TYR A 180 27.85 15.27 12.21
C TYR A 180 26.71 14.93 13.19
N PRO A 181 26.20 13.70 13.26
CA PRO A 181 26.66 12.50 12.56
C PRO A 181 26.04 12.26 11.17
N LEU A 182 25.07 13.08 10.74
CA LEU A 182 24.33 12.89 9.48
C LEU A 182 25.22 13.06 8.25
N SER A 183 26.26 13.88 8.35
CA SER A 183 27.26 14.07 7.27
C SER A 183 27.99 12.79 6.87
N ASN A 184 28.12 11.83 7.79
CA ASN A 184 28.81 10.56 7.55
C ASN A 184 27.85 9.41 7.24
N MET A 185 26.57 9.70 7.05
CA MET A 185 25.55 8.69 6.76
C MET A 185 25.66 8.28 5.28
N SER A 186 26.25 7.12 5.02
CA SER A 186 26.34 6.52 3.67
C SER A 186 25.27 5.45 3.43
N GLU A 187 24.78 4.83 4.51
CA GLU A 187 23.75 3.78 4.49
C GLU A 187 22.71 4.05 5.57
N PRO A 188 21.45 3.59 5.37
CA PRO A 188 20.42 3.69 6.40
C PRO A 188 20.83 3.00 7.71
N TRP A 189 20.57 3.64 8.84
CA TRP A 189 20.86 3.05 10.15
C TRP A 189 19.78 2.05 10.55
N ILE A 190 20.21 0.87 10.98
CA ILE A 190 19.33 -0.16 11.53
C ILE A 190 19.24 0.08 13.05
N PHE A 191 18.16 0.76 13.49
CA PHE A 191 17.96 1.11 14.89
C PHE A 191 16.78 0.40 15.55
N LEU A 192 15.94 -0.29 14.76
CA LEU A 192 14.80 -1.06 15.28
C LEU A 192 15.02 -2.56 15.09
N PRO A 193 14.84 -3.36 16.14
CA PRO A 193 14.82 -4.82 16.04
C PRO A 193 13.69 -5.30 15.12
N ALA A 194 13.95 -6.35 14.34
CA ALA A 194 12.95 -6.95 13.44
C ALA A 194 11.65 -7.35 14.16
N SER A 195 11.74 -7.78 15.42
CA SER A 195 10.57 -8.12 16.24
C SER A 195 9.64 -6.94 16.51
N ILE A 196 10.18 -5.74 16.68
CA ILE A 196 9.37 -4.51 16.87
C ILE A 196 8.68 -4.16 15.56
N VAL A 197 9.41 -4.18 14.44
CA VAL A 197 8.84 -3.92 13.12
C VAL A 197 7.70 -4.90 12.82
N TRP A 198 7.94 -6.19 13.07
CA TRP A 198 6.92 -7.23 12.87
C TRP A 198 5.69 -7.02 13.77
N THR A 199 5.90 -6.63 15.02
CA THR A 199 4.80 -6.32 15.94
C THR A 199 3.96 -5.15 15.44
N ILE A 200 4.59 -4.09 14.92
CA ILE A 200 3.88 -2.94 14.33
C ILE A 200 3.07 -3.38 13.11
N GLN A 201 3.65 -4.18 12.22
CA GLN A 201 2.96 -4.69 11.04
C GLN A 201 1.72 -5.52 11.43
N LEU A 202 1.89 -6.46 12.35
CA LEU A 202 0.79 -7.29 12.84
C LEU A 202 -0.30 -6.46 13.52
N ALA A 203 0.08 -5.50 14.37
CA ALA A 203 -0.86 -4.61 15.05
C ALA A 203 -1.63 -3.73 14.06
N ALA A 204 -0.97 -3.24 12.99
CA ALA A 204 -1.61 -2.46 11.95
C ALA A 204 -2.64 -3.29 11.15
N VAL A 205 -2.29 -4.52 10.74
CA VAL A 205 -3.20 -5.42 10.04
C VAL A 205 -4.40 -5.77 10.91
N VAL A 206 -4.16 -6.27 12.12
CA VAL A 206 -5.23 -6.67 13.04
C VAL A 206 -6.10 -5.47 13.43
N GLY A 207 -5.48 -4.33 13.77
CA GLY A 207 -6.19 -3.09 14.11
C GLY A 207 -7.07 -2.59 12.97
N GLY A 208 -6.55 -2.59 11.74
CA GLY A 208 -7.31 -2.25 10.54
C GLY A 208 -8.54 -3.14 10.35
N HIS A 209 -8.40 -4.45 10.58
CA HIS A 209 -9.51 -5.40 10.48
C HIS A 209 -10.54 -5.23 11.61
N VAL A 210 -10.11 -5.00 12.84
CA VAL A 210 -11.00 -4.75 13.97
C VAL A 210 -11.84 -3.50 13.75
N VAL A 211 -11.19 -2.38 13.37
CA VAL A 211 -11.89 -1.13 13.06
C VAL A 211 -12.78 -1.29 11.82
N GLY A 212 -12.31 -1.98 10.80
CA GLY A 212 -13.07 -2.24 9.57
C GLY A 212 -14.31 -3.10 9.81
N ALA A 213 -14.18 -4.17 10.57
CA ALA A 213 -15.32 -5.01 10.95
C ALA A 213 -16.35 -4.21 11.75
N TRP A 214 -15.90 -3.48 12.77
CA TRP A 214 -16.78 -2.60 13.55
C TRP A 214 -17.50 -1.57 12.66
N ALA A 215 -16.77 -0.85 11.81
CA ALA A 215 -17.36 0.19 10.97
C ALA A 215 -18.32 -0.38 9.92
N GLY A 216 -17.96 -1.49 9.28
CA GLY A 216 -18.82 -2.17 8.32
C GLY A 216 -20.12 -2.69 8.95
N HIS A 217 -20.05 -3.29 10.14
CA HIS A 217 -21.22 -3.74 10.89
C HIS A 217 -22.08 -2.57 11.36
N ALA A 218 -21.48 -1.48 11.85
CA ALA A 218 -22.21 -0.29 12.27
C ALA A 218 -22.93 0.37 11.08
N ALA A 219 -22.29 0.50 9.92
CA ALA A 219 -22.90 1.03 8.72
C ALA A 219 -24.06 0.14 8.23
N LEU A 220 -23.88 -1.17 8.28
CA LEU A 220 -24.93 -2.13 7.91
C LEU A 220 -26.14 -2.06 8.85
N ALA A 221 -25.91 -1.92 10.15
CA ALA A 221 -26.98 -1.79 11.14
C ALA A 221 -27.77 -0.48 10.98
N ALA A 222 -27.12 0.59 10.54
CA ALA A 222 -27.77 1.88 10.28
C ALA A 222 -28.62 1.87 8.99
N ASP A 223 -28.19 1.14 7.97
CA ASP A 223 -28.82 1.13 6.64
C ASP A 223 -30.02 0.17 6.54
N THR A 224 -30.08 -0.86 7.35
CA THR A 224 -31.12 -1.88 7.29
C THR A 224 -31.80 -2.09 8.64
N ARG A 225 -33.15 -2.01 8.68
CA ARG A 225 -33.92 -2.49 9.82
C ARG A 225 -33.74 -4.00 10.10
N GLN A 226 -33.04 -4.72 9.20
CA GLN A 226 -32.71 -6.14 9.29
C GLN A 226 -31.21 -6.38 9.61
N GLY A 227 -30.44 -5.34 9.91
CA GLY A 227 -28.98 -5.40 10.14
C GLY A 227 -28.54 -6.33 11.28
N ALA A 228 -29.45 -6.74 12.15
CA ALA A 228 -29.16 -7.71 13.22
C ALA A 228 -29.16 -9.19 12.77
N ARG A 229 -29.52 -9.50 11.52
CA ARG A 229 -29.56 -10.89 11.04
C ARG A 229 -28.17 -11.38 10.67
N LEU A 230 -27.77 -12.53 11.19
CA LEU A 230 -26.48 -13.19 10.91
C LEU A 230 -26.24 -13.37 9.39
N SER A 231 -27.28 -13.73 8.64
CA SER A 231 -27.21 -13.92 7.18
C SER A 231 -26.82 -12.65 6.41
N THR A 232 -27.14 -11.47 6.96
CA THR A 232 -26.78 -10.17 6.35
C THR A 232 -25.34 -9.77 6.71
N GLN A 233 -24.84 -10.16 7.88
CA GLN A 233 -23.49 -9.83 8.34
C GLN A 233 -22.42 -10.81 7.86
N LEU A 234 -22.79 -12.06 7.60
CA LEU A 234 -21.88 -13.13 7.21
C LEU A 234 -21.03 -12.81 5.96
N PRO A 235 -21.57 -12.23 4.86
CA PRO A 235 -20.75 -11.90 3.69
C PRO A 235 -19.60 -10.94 3.98
N LEU A 236 -19.83 -9.93 4.85
CA LEU A 236 -18.78 -9.01 5.28
C LEU A 236 -17.72 -9.74 6.11
N ALA A 237 -18.14 -10.54 7.07
CA ALA A 237 -17.23 -11.30 7.92
C ALA A 237 -16.37 -12.27 7.11
N VAL A 238 -16.96 -13.00 6.16
CA VAL A 238 -16.22 -13.93 5.28
C VAL A 238 -15.21 -13.18 4.43
N LEU A 239 -15.58 -12.03 3.85
CA LEU A 239 -14.67 -11.21 3.06
C LEU A 239 -13.48 -10.73 3.90
N MET A 240 -13.74 -10.22 5.11
CA MET A 240 -12.69 -9.75 6.04
C MET A 240 -11.75 -10.88 6.44
N VAL A 241 -12.28 -12.06 6.79
CA VAL A 241 -11.46 -13.23 7.13
C VAL A 241 -10.62 -13.68 5.93
N ALA A 242 -11.19 -13.72 4.73
CA ALA A 242 -10.47 -14.09 3.52
C ALA A 242 -9.31 -13.13 3.24
N PHE A 243 -9.53 -11.82 3.32
CA PHE A 243 -8.49 -10.81 3.11
C PHE A 243 -7.40 -10.90 4.17
N THR A 244 -7.77 -11.04 5.44
CA THR A 244 -6.80 -11.24 6.54
C THR A 244 -5.95 -12.48 6.31
N SER A 245 -6.60 -13.60 5.96
CA SER A 245 -5.89 -14.87 5.76
C SER A 245 -4.89 -14.80 4.61
N ILE A 246 -5.28 -14.21 3.47
CA ILE A 246 -4.39 -14.06 2.32
C ILE A 246 -3.20 -13.14 2.68
N THR A 247 -3.46 -12.03 3.35
CA THR A 247 -2.40 -11.07 3.71
C THR A 247 -1.44 -11.65 4.75
N LEU A 248 -1.94 -12.27 5.82
CA LEU A 248 -1.08 -12.87 6.83
C LEU A 248 -0.30 -14.06 6.27
N TRP A 249 -0.91 -14.84 5.39
CA TRP A 249 -0.22 -15.92 4.70
C TRP A 249 0.91 -15.39 3.81
N SER A 250 0.66 -14.34 3.02
CA SER A 250 1.70 -13.75 2.15
C SER A 250 2.83 -13.11 2.94
N LEU A 251 2.53 -12.42 4.04
CA LEU A 251 3.54 -11.86 4.94
C LEU A 251 4.39 -12.92 5.63
N GLY A 252 3.84 -14.11 5.89
CA GLY A 252 4.55 -15.24 6.48
C GLY A 252 5.45 -16.02 5.52
N GLN A 253 5.41 -15.71 4.21
CA GLN A 253 6.28 -16.37 3.24
C GLN A 253 7.70 -15.79 3.30
N ALA A 254 8.69 -16.66 3.11
CA ALA A 254 10.07 -16.20 2.95
C ALA A 254 10.19 -15.36 1.67
N VAL A 255 10.83 -14.19 1.80
CA VAL A 255 11.17 -13.36 0.64
C VAL A 255 12.11 -14.17 -0.25
N ILE A 256 11.73 -14.39 -1.50
CA ILE A 256 12.59 -15.05 -2.48
C ILE A 256 13.52 -13.96 -3.03
N GLU A 257 14.78 -13.99 -2.61
CA GLU A 257 15.80 -13.17 -3.26
C GLU A 257 15.94 -13.63 -4.72
N PRO A 258 15.88 -12.71 -5.70
CA PRO A 258 16.16 -13.08 -7.08
C PRO A 258 17.58 -13.67 -7.15
N PRO A 259 17.83 -14.73 -7.96
CA PRO A 259 19.14 -15.32 -8.09
C PRO A 259 20.14 -14.24 -8.51
N THR A 260 21.19 -14.09 -7.74
CA THR A 260 22.27 -13.13 -8.03
C THR A 260 22.81 -13.45 -9.42
N PRO A 261 22.93 -12.47 -10.34
CA PRO A 261 23.48 -12.74 -11.68
C PRO A 261 24.84 -13.40 -11.56
N VAL A 262 25.05 -14.50 -12.29
CA VAL A 262 26.26 -15.33 -12.24
C VAL A 262 27.56 -14.53 -12.48
N ALA A 263 27.47 -13.37 -13.09
CA ALA A 263 28.59 -12.46 -13.31
C ALA A 263 29.23 -11.88 -12.02
N GLN A 264 28.54 -11.92 -10.88
CA GLN A 264 29.11 -11.48 -9.59
C GLN A 264 29.79 -12.61 -8.79
N GLN A 265 29.66 -13.86 -9.21
CA GLN A 265 30.34 -14.99 -8.55
C GLN A 265 31.74 -15.28 -9.09
N SER A 266 32.16 -14.62 -10.16
CA SER A 266 33.50 -14.71 -10.71
C SER A 266 34.44 -13.60 -10.16
N GLY A 267 34.42 -13.38 -8.86
CA GLY A 267 35.51 -12.68 -8.16
C GLY A 267 36.75 -13.56 -8.15
N PRO A 268 37.96 -13.00 -8.16
CA PRO A 268 39.18 -13.61 -8.69
C PRO A 268 39.70 -14.75 -7.81
N ALA A 269 39.34 -15.98 -8.13
CA ALA A 269 39.99 -17.18 -7.62
C ALA A 269 41.26 -17.57 -8.39
N ILE A 270 41.74 -16.72 -9.31
CA ILE A 270 42.88 -17.07 -10.20
C ILE A 270 44.18 -16.32 -9.82
N ALA A 271 44.34 -15.83 -8.60
CA ALA A 271 45.57 -15.18 -8.18
C ALA A 271 46.42 -15.93 -7.14
N ARG A 272 46.14 -17.23 -6.89
CA ARG A 272 46.92 -18.01 -5.89
C ARG A 272 47.57 -19.28 -6.41
N ALA A 273 47.65 -19.49 -7.71
CA ALA A 273 48.23 -20.74 -8.26
C ALA A 273 49.54 -20.57 -9.03
N THR A 274 50.23 -19.41 -8.96
CA THR A 274 51.54 -19.28 -9.58
C THR A 274 52.57 -18.67 -8.60
N GLY A 275 52.83 -19.41 -7.55
CA GLY A 275 53.87 -19.06 -6.57
C GLY A 275 54.54 -20.29 -6.03
N TYR A 276 55.07 -21.14 -6.93
CA TYR A 276 56.05 -22.14 -6.53
C TYR A 276 57.18 -22.20 -7.54
N GLU A 277 58.37 -22.13 -6.94
CA GLU A 277 59.69 -22.54 -7.40
C GLU A 277 60.48 -21.66 -8.36
N THR A 278 61.44 -20.96 -7.81
CA THR A 278 62.86 -21.23 -8.14
C THR A 278 63.69 -20.93 -6.89
N GLY A 279 64.10 -22.01 -6.20
CA GLY A 279 65.22 -21.99 -5.29
C GLY A 279 66.49 -22.21 -6.10
N GLY A 280 67.56 -21.58 -5.70
CA GLY A 280 68.95 -21.74 -6.10
C GLY A 280 69.80 -21.20 -5.00
#